data_eed827d5f92743f2001d9851d8e44f96
#
_entry.id   eed827d5f92743f2001d9851d8e44f96
#
_cell.length_a   1.000
_cell.length_b   1.000
_cell.length_c   1.000
_cell.angle_alpha   90.00
_cell.angle_beta   90.00
_cell.angle_gamma   90.00
#
_symmetry.space_group_name_H-M   'P 1'
#
loop_
_entity.id
_entity.type
_entity.pdbx_description
1 polymer ?
#
loop_
_entity_poly.entity_id
_entity_poly.type
_entity_poly.pdbx_seq_one_letter_code
_entity_poly.pdbx_strand_id
1 'polypeptide(L)'
;WPAVKTDGIEFAMLRIGYRGAQNGILHEDEYIDANMEQAIQNHLRVGVYFFSSATSSKEIDEEVDLVLNKIKGYKITMPVVFDMEEFDQGGRIDDLSMEQRTKLALRFCKKIKEAGYTPMIYGNMTWLYQNYDFEKISKYPIWLASYSTRCPMEDKFDMWQYSNQGRVNGIEGDVDINIYLQKK
;
A
#
# COMPACT_ATOMS: atom_id res chain seq x y z
N TRP A 1 -8.31 2.56 -18.84
CA TRP A 1 -7.36 3.55 -18.32
C TRP A 1 -7.49 4.92 -18.98
N PRO A 2 -7.75 5.08 -20.32
CA PRO A 2 -8.02 6.40 -20.89
C PRO A 2 -9.16 7.15 -20.21
N ALA A 3 -10.28 6.46 -19.94
CA ALA A 3 -11.44 7.03 -19.23
C ALA A 3 -11.08 7.44 -17.80
N VAL A 4 -10.28 6.63 -17.08
CA VAL A 4 -9.76 6.95 -15.75
C VAL A 4 -8.99 8.27 -15.75
N LYS A 5 -8.08 8.45 -16.72
CA LYS A 5 -7.32 9.69 -16.87
C LYS A 5 -8.21 10.90 -17.19
N THR A 6 -9.20 10.69 -18.06
CA THR A 6 -10.15 11.77 -18.44
C THR A 6 -11.06 12.17 -17.28
N ASP A 7 -11.31 11.27 -16.35
CA ASP A 7 -12.08 11.51 -15.13
C ASP A 7 -11.32 12.33 -14.06
N GLY A 8 -10.11 12.77 -14.38
CA GLY A 8 -9.30 13.64 -13.51
C GLY A 8 -8.38 12.91 -12.56
N ILE A 9 -8.28 11.57 -12.65
CA ILE A 9 -7.36 10.81 -11.82
C ILE A 9 -5.91 11.11 -12.23
N GLU A 10 -5.07 11.41 -11.25
CA GLU A 10 -3.67 11.77 -11.46
C GLU A 10 -2.70 10.64 -11.16
N PHE A 11 -3.06 9.72 -10.27
CA PHE A 11 -2.22 8.59 -9.88
C PHE A 11 -3.05 7.34 -9.57
N ALA A 12 -2.39 6.20 -9.64
CA ALA A 12 -2.94 4.92 -9.24
C ALA A 12 -1.99 4.20 -8.26
N MET A 13 -2.57 3.56 -7.24
CA MET A 13 -1.89 2.62 -6.36
C MET A 13 -2.33 1.21 -6.74
N LEU A 14 -1.42 0.41 -7.31
CA LEU A 14 -1.72 -0.89 -7.88
C LEU A 14 -1.27 -2.02 -6.94
N ARG A 15 -2.12 -3.02 -6.73
CA ARG A 15 -1.72 -4.19 -5.94
C ARG A 15 -0.75 -5.06 -6.74
N ILE A 16 0.44 -5.30 -6.18
CA ILE A 16 1.40 -6.26 -6.74
C ILE A 16 0.93 -7.69 -6.49
N GLY A 17 0.42 -7.94 -5.30
CA GLY A 17 0.04 -9.25 -4.84
C GLY A 17 -0.29 -9.27 -3.36
N TYR A 18 -0.39 -10.45 -2.82
CA TYR A 18 -0.69 -10.66 -1.41
C TYR A 18 -0.09 -11.95 -0.88
N ARG A 19 0.06 -12.04 0.44
CA ARG A 19 0.32 -13.30 1.13
C ARG A 19 -0.97 -13.83 1.73
N GLY A 20 -1.27 -15.10 1.49
CA GLY A 20 -2.50 -15.72 1.98
C GLY A 20 -2.60 -15.71 3.51
N ALA A 21 -3.72 -15.17 4.03
CA ALA A 21 -3.97 -14.95 5.46
C ALA A 21 -3.89 -16.20 6.33
N GLN A 22 -4.18 -17.38 5.77
CA GLN A 22 -4.18 -18.65 6.50
C GLN A 22 -2.97 -19.52 6.16
N ASN A 23 -2.62 -19.63 4.87
CA ASN A 23 -1.60 -20.56 4.37
C ASN A 23 -0.21 -19.91 4.18
N GLY A 24 -0.12 -18.59 4.18
CA GLY A 24 1.13 -17.85 3.99
C GLY A 24 1.73 -17.95 2.58
N ILE A 25 0.96 -18.45 1.60
CA ILE A 25 1.42 -18.57 0.21
C ILE A 25 1.44 -17.19 -0.44
N LEU A 26 2.50 -16.90 -1.20
CA LEU A 26 2.60 -15.71 -2.01
C LEU A 26 1.73 -15.84 -3.27
N HIS A 27 0.97 -14.80 -3.55
CA HIS A 27 0.18 -14.66 -4.77
C HIS A 27 0.52 -13.34 -5.45
N GLU A 28 0.76 -13.39 -6.74
CA GLU A 28 0.86 -12.21 -7.58
C GLU A 28 -0.54 -11.85 -8.09
N ASP A 29 -0.81 -10.55 -8.25
CA ASP A 29 -2.07 -10.09 -8.85
C ASP A 29 -2.04 -10.35 -10.36
N GLU A 30 -3.02 -11.07 -10.88
CA GLU A 30 -3.06 -11.48 -12.28
C GLU A 30 -3.16 -10.33 -13.28
N TYR A 31 -3.63 -9.15 -12.82
CA TYR A 31 -3.81 -7.97 -13.67
C TYR A 31 -2.67 -6.95 -13.54
N ILE A 32 -1.67 -7.21 -12.68
CA ILE A 32 -0.68 -6.17 -12.36
C ILE A 32 0.09 -5.67 -13.56
N ASP A 33 0.55 -6.56 -14.44
CA ASP A 33 1.35 -6.16 -15.61
C ASP A 33 0.51 -5.31 -16.56
N ALA A 34 -0.70 -5.73 -16.89
CA ALA A 34 -1.61 -4.98 -17.76
C ALA A 34 -1.99 -3.62 -17.15
N ASN A 35 -2.28 -3.58 -15.85
CA ASN A 35 -2.62 -2.34 -15.15
C ASN A 35 -1.43 -1.38 -15.10
N MET A 36 -0.23 -1.89 -14.81
CA MET A 36 1.00 -1.11 -14.77
C MET A 36 1.29 -0.44 -16.12
N GLU A 37 1.31 -1.25 -17.18
CA GLU A 37 1.57 -0.76 -18.55
C GLU A 37 0.54 0.29 -18.96
N GLN A 38 -0.74 0.00 -18.80
CA GLN A 38 -1.80 0.88 -19.23
C GLN A 38 -1.88 2.17 -18.41
N ALA A 39 -1.68 2.11 -17.08
CA ALA A 39 -1.65 3.31 -16.27
C ALA A 39 -0.51 4.25 -16.67
N ILE A 40 0.70 3.71 -16.88
CA ILE A 40 1.88 4.48 -17.32
C ILE A 40 1.68 5.05 -18.72
N GLN A 41 1.16 4.26 -19.68
CA GLN A 41 0.86 4.72 -21.05
C GLN A 41 -0.15 5.86 -21.08
N ASN A 42 -1.09 5.88 -20.12
CA ASN A 42 -2.08 6.96 -19.98
C ASN A 42 -1.59 8.10 -19.06
N HIS A 43 -0.28 8.21 -18.81
CA HIS A 43 0.35 9.29 -18.05
C HIS A 43 -0.15 9.44 -16.62
N LEU A 44 -0.57 8.36 -15.98
CA LEU A 44 -0.81 8.32 -14.55
C LEU A 44 0.52 8.15 -13.82
N ARG A 45 0.65 8.81 -12.67
CA ARG A 45 1.70 8.47 -11.71
C ARG A 45 1.34 7.13 -11.07
N VAL A 46 2.30 6.22 -10.95
CA VAL A 46 2.03 4.88 -10.45
C VAL A 46 2.84 4.61 -9.19
N GLY A 47 2.17 4.15 -8.17
CA GLY A 47 2.70 3.49 -7.00
C GLY A 47 2.12 2.08 -6.88
N VAL A 48 2.67 1.32 -5.94
CA VAL A 48 2.25 -0.06 -5.74
C VAL A 48 2.11 -0.40 -4.27
N TYR A 49 1.30 -1.42 -3.96
CA TYR A 49 1.22 -1.96 -2.62
C TYR A 49 1.25 -3.49 -2.62
N PHE A 50 1.71 -4.05 -1.52
CA PHE A 50 1.68 -5.48 -1.26
C PHE A 50 0.87 -5.76 0.01
N PHE A 51 -0.18 -6.61 -0.10
CA PHE A 51 -1.02 -6.97 1.03
C PHE A 51 -0.38 -8.13 1.79
N SER A 52 0.20 -7.81 2.93
CA SER A 52 1.07 -8.69 3.70
C SER A 52 0.33 -9.42 4.83
N SER A 53 0.55 -10.71 4.95
CA SER A 53 0.29 -11.47 6.17
C SER A 53 1.56 -12.15 6.69
N ALA A 54 2.72 -11.54 6.49
CA ALA A 54 4.00 -12.06 6.95
C ALA A 54 4.08 -12.14 8.48
N THR A 55 4.65 -13.23 8.98
CA THR A 55 4.89 -13.46 10.41
C THR A 55 6.37 -13.54 10.75
N SER A 56 7.24 -13.44 9.74
CA SER A 56 8.68 -13.52 9.90
C SER A 56 9.45 -12.56 8.98
N SER A 57 10.67 -12.24 9.37
CA SER A 57 11.58 -11.43 8.55
C SER A 57 11.90 -12.08 7.20
N LYS A 58 11.92 -13.42 7.14
CA LYS A 58 12.15 -14.16 5.89
C LYS A 58 10.99 -13.94 4.93
N GLU A 59 9.75 -14.00 5.43
CA GLU A 59 8.57 -13.76 4.60
C GLU A 59 8.51 -12.34 4.07
N ILE A 60 8.91 -11.34 4.87
CA ILE A 60 9.06 -9.97 4.37
C ILE A 60 10.11 -9.88 3.25
N ASP A 61 11.21 -10.61 3.36
CA ASP A 61 12.22 -10.62 2.28
C ASP A 61 11.65 -11.20 1.00
N GLU A 62 10.88 -12.27 1.09
CA GLU A 62 10.20 -12.90 -0.05
C GLU A 62 9.18 -11.93 -0.70
N GLU A 63 8.41 -11.19 0.10
CA GLU A 63 7.46 -10.18 -0.37
C GLU A 63 8.17 -9.02 -1.08
N VAL A 64 9.23 -8.51 -0.48
CA VAL A 64 10.04 -7.44 -1.08
C VAL A 64 10.68 -7.90 -2.39
N ASP A 65 11.22 -9.11 -2.44
CA ASP A 65 11.83 -9.66 -3.65
C ASP A 65 10.79 -9.79 -4.78
N LEU A 66 9.57 -10.24 -4.47
CA LEU A 66 8.46 -10.28 -5.44
C LEU A 66 8.12 -8.87 -5.94
N VAL A 67 7.94 -7.91 -5.02
CA VAL A 67 7.63 -6.52 -5.36
C VAL A 67 8.71 -5.91 -6.25
N LEU A 68 9.98 -6.00 -5.85
CA LEU A 68 11.10 -5.40 -6.59
C LEU A 68 11.28 -6.04 -7.98
N ASN A 69 11.13 -7.35 -8.07
CA ASN A 69 11.19 -8.04 -9.36
C ASN A 69 10.07 -7.60 -10.30
N LYS A 70 8.85 -7.43 -9.77
CA LYS A 70 7.68 -7.02 -10.53
C LYS A 70 7.79 -5.58 -11.07
N ILE A 71 8.25 -4.64 -10.23
CA ILE A 71 8.36 -3.23 -10.63
C ILE A 71 9.61 -2.90 -11.44
N LYS A 72 10.52 -3.87 -11.58
CA LYS A 72 11.76 -3.69 -12.32
C LYS A 72 11.47 -3.32 -13.80
N GLY A 73 12.00 -2.18 -14.21
CA GLY A 73 11.82 -1.69 -15.59
C GLY A 73 10.61 -0.78 -15.79
N TYR A 74 9.71 -0.70 -14.81
CA TYR A 74 8.62 0.27 -14.83
C TYR A 74 9.02 1.59 -14.17
N LYS A 75 8.42 2.70 -14.63
CA LYS A 75 8.60 4.02 -14.04
C LYS A 75 7.66 4.19 -12.85
N ILE A 76 8.09 3.77 -11.66
CA ILE A 76 7.36 3.98 -10.40
C ILE A 76 7.67 5.38 -9.87
N THR A 77 6.65 6.23 -9.73
CA THR A 77 6.76 7.65 -9.33
C THR A 77 6.00 7.98 -8.05
N MET A 78 5.26 7.01 -7.53
CA MET A 78 4.55 7.06 -6.25
C MET A 78 5.14 6.00 -5.31
N PRO A 79 4.79 5.99 -4.02
CA PRO A 79 5.37 5.06 -3.07
C PRO A 79 5.16 3.57 -3.36
N VAL A 80 6.02 2.75 -2.77
CA VAL A 80 5.87 1.29 -2.63
C VAL A 80 5.42 1.01 -1.20
N VAL A 81 4.21 0.47 -1.04
CA VAL A 81 3.49 0.48 0.23
C VAL A 81 3.45 -0.89 0.87
N PHE A 82 3.77 -0.92 2.16
CA PHE A 82 3.50 -2.05 3.05
C PHE A 82 2.07 -1.93 3.58
N ASP A 83 1.25 -2.92 3.29
CA ASP A 83 -0.15 -3.00 3.68
C ASP A 83 -0.35 -4.28 4.51
N MET A 84 -0.55 -4.12 5.82
CA MET A 84 -0.86 -5.23 6.73
C MET A 84 -2.04 -4.80 7.59
N GLU A 85 -3.14 -5.51 7.47
CA GLU A 85 -4.40 -5.20 8.13
C GLU A 85 -5.02 -6.43 8.79
N GLU A 86 -6.01 -6.19 9.65
CA GLU A 86 -6.83 -7.24 10.23
C GLU A 86 -7.64 -7.95 9.14
N PHE A 87 -7.82 -9.27 9.32
CA PHE A 87 -8.66 -10.09 8.46
C PHE A 87 -9.99 -10.40 9.16
N ASP A 88 -11.12 -10.24 8.48
CA ASP A 88 -12.47 -10.45 9.03
C ASP A 88 -12.67 -11.83 9.70
N GLN A 89 -11.98 -12.83 9.20
CA GLN A 89 -12.06 -14.21 9.73
C GLN A 89 -10.84 -14.61 10.55
N GLY A 90 -10.06 -13.62 10.98
CA GLY A 90 -8.78 -13.83 11.61
C GLY A 90 -7.70 -14.31 10.63
N GLY A 91 -6.46 -14.33 11.08
CA GLY A 91 -5.34 -14.69 10.24
C GLY A 91 -4.07 -14.94 11.03
N ARG A 92 -3.06 -15.40 10.32
CA ARG A 92 -1.75 -15.77 10.88
C ARG A 92 -0.99 -14.62 11.56
N ILE A 93 -1.45 -13.39 11.32
CA ILE A 93 -0.88 -12.19 11.95
C ILE A 93 -1.50 -11.84 13.29
N ASP A 94 -2.60 -12.47 13.70
CA ASP A 94 -3.36 -12.09 14.89
C ASP A 94 -2.53 -12.27 16.18
N ASP A 95 -1.72 -13.32 16.24
CA ASP A 95 -0.85 -13.64 17.37
C ASP A 95 0.44 -12.78 17.41
N LEU A 96 0.66 -11.91 16.44
CA LEU A 96 1.83 -11.02 16.43
C LEU A 96 1.66 -9.91 17.47
N SER A 97 2.70 -9.65 18.23
CA SER A 97 2.76 -8.48 19.09
C SER A 97 2.95 -7.19 18.26
N MET A 98 2.62 -6.04 18.85
CA MET A 98 2.92 -4.72 18.28
C MET A 98 4.39 -4.59 17.86
N GLU A 99 5.32 -5.08 18.71
CA GLU A 99 6.75 -5.03 18.41
C GLU A 99 7.11 -5.85 17.16
N GLN A 100 6.53 -7.05 17.02
CA GLN A 100 6.76 -7.92 15.87
C GLN A 100 6.22 -7.26 14.59
N ARG A 101 4.97 -6.76 14.60
CA ARG A 101 4.39 -6.05 13.43
C ARG A 101 5.22 -4.83 13.05
N THR A 102 5.63 -4.03 14.04
CA THR A 102 6.50 -2.87 13.81
C THR A 102 7.81 -3.27 13.15
N LYS A 103 8.46 -4.33 13.64
CA LYS A 103 9.72 -4.84 13.07
C LYS A 103 9.56 -5.27 11.61
N LEU A 104 8.45 -5.94 11.29
CA LEU A 104 8.15 -6.39 9.92
C LEU A 104 7.95 -5.19 8.98
N ALA A 105 7.11 -4.22 9.38
CA ALA A 105 6.88 -3.00 8.60
C ALA A 105 8.18 -2.21 8.36
N LEU A 106 8.98 -2.02 9.39
CA LEU A 106 10.27 -1.31 9.28
C LEU A 106 11.26 -2.06 8.38
N ARG A 107 11.26 -3.40 8.40
CA ARG A 107 12.11 -4.21 7.52
C ARG A 107 11.72 -4.03 6.05
N PHE A 108 10.43 -4.11 5.74
CA PHE A 108 9.92 -3.86 4.39
C PHE A 108 10.35 -2.48 3.91
N CYS A 109 10.02 -1.44 4.68
CA CYS A 109 10.35 -0.05 4.33
C CYS A 109 11.85 0.17 4.13
N LYS A 110 12.68 -0.40 4.99
CA LYS A 110 14.14 -0.31 4.87
C LYS A 110 14.62 -0.87 3.53
N LYS A 111 14.20 -2.09 3.17
CA LYS A 111 14.63 -2.76 1.93
C LYS A 111 14.13 -2.04 0.68
N ILE A 112 12.89 -1.54 0.68
CA ILE A 112 12.34 -0.72 -0.41
C ILE A 112 13.17 0.56 -0.58
N LYS A 113 13.53 1.22 0.53
CA LYS A 113 14.38 2.42 0.50
C LYS A 113 15.78 2.12 -0.02
N GLU A 114 16.38 1.02 0.40
CA GLU A 114 17.71 0.55 -0.06
C GLU A 114 17.72 0.25 -1.58
N ALA A 115 16.56 -0.18 -2.11
CA ALA A 115 16.36 -0.39 -3.55
C ALA A 115 16.10 0.91 -4.34
N GLY A 116 16.07 2.08 -3.67
CA GLY A 116 15.92 3.39 -4.32
C GLY A 116 14.49 3.86 -4.50
N TYR A 117 13.51 3.17 -3.92
CA TYR A 117 12.09 3.58 -3.95
C TYR A 117 11.68 4.29 -2.66
N THR A 118 10.59 5.04 -2.72
CA THR A 118 9.97 5.66 -1.54
C THR A 118 9.07 4.64 -0.84
N PRO A 119 9.39 4.15 0.36
CA PRO A 119 8.50 3.27 1.09
C PRO A 119 7.38 4.06 1.76
N MET A 120 6.25 3.42 2.01
CA MET A 120 5.11 3.97 2.74
C MET A 120 4.41 2.85 3.51
N ILE A 121 3.74 3.17 4.61
CA ILE A 121 2.97 2.21 5.42
C ILE A 121 1.51 2.63 5.36
N TYR A 122 0.62 1.67 5.06
CA TYR A 122 -0.83 1.85 5.03
C TYR A 122 -1.48 1.35 6.33
N GLY A 123 -2.60 1.98 6.68
CA GLY A 123 -3.50 1.49 7.72
C GLY A 123 -4.55 2.52 8.10
N ASN A 124 -5.58 2.06 8.81
CA ASN A 124 -6.53 2.95 9.47
C ASN A 124 -5.98 3.46 10.83
N MET A 125 -6.63 4.45 11.42
CA MET A 125 -6.19 5.06 12.69
C MET A 125 -6.00 4.03 13.81
N THR A 126 -6.97 3.14 13.98
CA THR A 126 -6.91 2.11 15.03
C THR A 126 -5.72 1.18 14.82
N TRP A 127 -5.55 0.70 13.57
CA TRP A 127 -4.46 -0.21 13.23
C TRP A 127 -3.09 0.44 13.44
N LEU A 128 -2.90 1.67 12.96
CA LEU A 128 -1.63 2.41 13.06
C LEU A 128 -1.21 2.66 14.53
N TYR A 129 -2.15 2.99 15.41
CA TYR A 129 -1.83 3.34 16.80
C TYR A 129 -1.89 2.17 17.79
N GLN A 130 -2.63 1.11 17.48
CA GLN A 130 -2.78 -0.02 18.40
C GLN A 130 -1.96 -1.25 18.00
N ASN A 131 -1.60 -1.38 16.71
CA ASN A 131 -0.89 -2.55 16.19
C ASN A 131 0.55 -2.27 15.78
N TYR A 132 0.95 -0.99 15.75
CA TYR A 132 2.34 -0.57 15.55
C TYR A 132 2.81 0.36 16.66
N ASP A 133 4.11 0.38 16.90
CA ASP A 133 4.79 1.48 17.58
C ASP A 133 4.82 2.67 16.61
N PHE A 134 3.81 3.55 16.74
CA PHE A 134 3.59 4.66 15.80
C PHE A 134 4.79 5.60 15.74
N GLU A 135 5.49 5.83 16.84
CA GLU A 135 6.68 6.68 16.86
C GLU A 135 7.79 6.14 15.97
N LYS A 136 7.92 4.81 15.88
CA LYS A 136 8.90 4.17 15.02
C LYS A 136 8.51 4.16 13.56
N ILE A 137 7.25 3.85 13.25
CA ILE A 137 6.79 3.76 11.86
C ILE A 137 6.60 5.12 11.20
N SER A 138 6.27 6.19 11.96
CA SER A 138 6.09 7.55 11.45
C SER A 138 7.38 8.23 10.94
N LYS A 139 8.52 7.54 11.01
CA LYS A 139 9.75 7.91 10.30
C LYS A 139 9.67 7.66 8.79
N TYR A 140 8.68 6.91 8.35
CA TYR A 140 8.33 6.69 6.97
C TYR A 140 7.01 7.38 6.64
N PRO A 141 6.76 7.73 5.38
CA PRO A 141 5.46 8.21 4.94
C PRO A 141 4.32 7.27 5.33
N ILE A 142 3.17 7.84 5.68
CA ILE A 142 1.98 7.08 6.09
C ILE A 142 0.83 7.36 5.11
N TRP A 143 0.17 6.29 4.68
CA TRP A 143 -1.08 6.32 3.95
C TRP A 143 -2.22 5.94 4.91
N LEU A 144 -3.00 6.95 5.28
CA LEU A 144 -4.10 6.78 6.22
C LEU A 144 -5.41 6.42 5.51
N ALA A 145 -6.06 5.35 5.94
CA ALA A 145 -7.46 5.09 5.63
C ALA A 145 -8.37 5.69 6.72
N SER A 146 -9.20 6.64 6.31
CA SER A 146 -10.20 7.26 7.18
C SER A 146 -11.33 7.83 6.33
N TYR A 147 -12.45 7.12 6.30
CA TYR A 147 -13.60 7.45 5.46
C TYR A 147 -14.43 8.56 6.11
N SER A 148 -13.96 9.80 5.95
CA SER A 148 -14.53 11.00 6.56
C SER A 148 -14.42 12.20 5.60
N THR A 149 -15.15 13.28 5.91
CA THR A 149 -15.17 14.49 5.09
C THR A 149 -13.95 15.39 5.31
N ARG A 150 -13.10 15.09 6.29
CA ARG A 150 -11.87 15.84 6.61
C ARG A 150 -10.76 14.86 6.98
N CYS A 151 -9.57 15.11 6.47
CA CYS A 151 -8.39 14.35 6.86
C CYS A 151 -8.11 14.58 8.35
N PRO A 152 -8.11 13.55 9.19
CA PRO A 152 -7.69 13.70 10.57
C PRO A 152 -6.17 13.89 10.62
N MET A 153 -5.68 14.93 11.32
CA MET A 153 -4.25 15.13 11.59
C MET A 153 -3.37 15.20 10.32
N GLU A 154 -3.73 16.09 9.37
CA GLU A 154 -3.08 16.24 8.05
C GLU A 154 -1.54 16.31 8.08
N ASP A 155 -0.97 16.89 9.14
CA ASP A 155 0.48 17.06 9.32
C ASP A 155 1.22 15.73 9.60
N LYS A 156 0.51 14.65 9.96
CA LYS A 156 1.11 13.35 10.30
C LYS A 156 1.05 12.32 9.19
N PHE A 157 0.25 12.57 8.15
CA PHE A 157 0.03 11.64 7.06
C PHE A 157 0.44 12.24 5.72
N ASP A 158 0.81 11.39 4.79
CA ASP A 158 1.30 11.80 3.47
C ASP A 158 0.30 11.47 2.36
N MET A 159 -0.55 10.48 2.59
CA MET A 159 -1.66 10.11 1.71
C MET A 159 -2.89 9.77 2.54
N TRP A 160 -4.06 10.15 2.05
CA TRP A 160 -5.34 9.92 2.70
C TRP A 160 -6.31 9.20 1.76
N GLN A 161 -6.71 7.98 2.14
CA GLN A 161 -7.82 7.27 1.53
C GLN A 161 -9.12 7.71 2.22
N TYR A 162 -9.91 8.52 1.53
CA TYR A 162 -11.10 9.13 2.13
C TYR A 162 -12.41 8.43 1.77
N SER A 163 -12.37 7.50 0.83
CA SER A 163 -13.53 6.70 0.43
C SER A 163 -13.07 5.34 -0.11
N ASN A 164 -13.83 4.31 0.20
CA ASN A 164 -13.74 2.98 -0.39
C ASN A 164 -14.97 2.65 -1.29
N GLN A 165 -15.78 3.65 -1.62
CA GLN A 165 -17.01 3.52 -2.41
C GLN A 165 -17.07 4.58 -3.52
N GLY A 166 -15.92 5.01 -4.01
CA GLY A 166 -15.81 5.94 -5.13
C GLY A 166 -16.29 5.34 -6.44
N ARG A 167 -16.56 6.21 -7.40
CA ARG A 167 -16.85 5.82 -8.79
C ARG A 167 -15.88 6.56 -9.69
N VAL A 168 -15.24 5.83 -10.59
CA VAL A 168 -14.29 6.37 -11.56
C VAL A 168 -14.66 5.84 -12.94
N ASN A 169 -14.79 6.72 -13.91
CA ASN A 169 -15.10 6.32 -15.27
C ASN A 169 -14.02 5.39 -15.82
N GLY A 170 -14.44 4.23 -16.36
CA GLY A 170 -13.53 3.21 -16.88
C GLY A 170 -13.14 2.13 -15.87
N ILE A 171 -13.67 2.18 -14.65
CA ILE A 171 -13.59 1.10 -13.66
C ILE A 171 -15.00 0.70 -13.26
N GLU A 172 -15.27 -0.59 -13.30
CA GLU A 172 -16.54 -1.15 -12.85
C GLU A 172 -16.46 -1.47 -11.34
N GLY A 173 -17.47 -1.03 -10.59
CA GLY A 173 -17.54 -1.25 -9.15
C GLY A 173 -17.01 -0.10 -8.30
N ASP A 174 -16.84 -0.38 -7.02
CA ASP A 174 -16.31 0.58 -6.03
C ASP A 174 -14.79 0.72 -6.18
N VAL A 175 -14.32 1.97 -5.99
CA VAL A 175 -12.90 2.31 -6.09
C VAL A 175 -12.48 3.10 -4.85
N ASP A 176 -11.34 2.75 -4.30
CA ASP A 176 -10.70 3.52 -3.24
C ASP A 176 -10.20 4.86 -3.77
N ILE A 177 -10.66 5.95 -3.17
CA ILE A 177 -10.29 7.30 -3.61
C ILE A 177 -9.33 7.93 -2.60
N ASN A 178 -8.28 8.53 -3.16
CA ASN A 178 -7.14 8.98 -2.37
C ASN A 178 -6.71 10.40 -2.72
N ILE A 179 -6.17 11.10 -1.72
CA ILE A 179 -5.47 12.36 -1.88
C ILE A 179 -4.03 12.18 -1.42
N TYR A 180 -3.06 12.54 -2.28
CA TYR A 180 -1.66 12.61 -1.89
C TYR A 180 -1.36 14.01 -1.37
N LEU A 181 -1.03 14.10 -0.08
CA LEU A 181 -0.79 15.35 0.62
C LEU A 181 0.66 15.80 0.35
N GLN A 182 0.84 16.79 -0.50
CA GLN A 182 2.16 17.37 -0.72
C GLN A 182 2.49 18.26 0.48
N LYS A 183 3.42 17.84 1.32
CA LYS A 183 4.00 18.72 2.35
C LYS A 183 4.81 19.81 1.64
N LYS A 184 4.49 21.06 1.93
CA LYS A 184 5.21 22.25 1.46
C LYS A 184 6.58 22.36 2.15
#